data_bc9843593200a0cc400cd61cf87a8348
#
_entry.id   bc9843593200a0cc400cd61cf87a8348
#
_cell.length_a   1.000
_cell.length_b   1.000
_cell.length_c   1.000
_cell.angle_alpha   90.00
_cell.angle_beta   90.00
_cell.angle_gamma   90.00
#
_symmetry.space_group_name_H-M   'P 1'
#
loop_
_entity.id
_entity.type
_entity.pdbx_description
1 polymer ?
#
loop_
_entity_poly.entity_id
_entity_poly.type
_entity_poly.pdbx_seq_one_letter_code
_entity_poly.pdbx_strand_id
1 'polypeptide(L)'
;MFLFDMSILDLPARVQALAAADRELFDRLFRVSVSEGRLRAPESMRGWLTERFGSAKAVERQTVVRVTNRWTLEEAVFNPLRSRRPRTARPAPPKADDGPLSRPLESTPEDTFGRIEGAHCLTAANVAKAEAWHGLIVFLEPEPMAFTHESVLDCLETARRWWAAAHEADTEAAYPLLFWNCGAAAGASLAHAHVQVALARSRPFGGVERVRAAAEEYRARHSADYFRDLVRVHAALGCAVTLEGAALLASLTPAREREVMIVAPTIEEGLGEALYAALACYRDRLAVTAFNLCLFGPPLAEGDEDWQRFPFVARLVERGPSDVGAMELFAAAVVSHDPFELTDTLTSTLAVRP
;
A
#
# COMPACT_ATOMS: atom_id res chain seq x y z
N MET A 1 27.47 9.99 -15.83
CA MET A 1 27.28 10.25 -14.40
C MET A 1 26.90 8.92 -13.78
N PHE A 2 27.82 8.29 -13.04
CA PHE A 2 27.59 6.96 -12.47
C PHE A 2 26.41 7.06 -11.48
N LEU A 3 25.34 6.36 -11.77
CA LEU A 3 24.29 6.05 -10.78
C LEU A 3 24.99 5.19 -9.70
N PHE A 4 25.38 5.83 -8.60
CA PHE A 4 25.74 5.08 -7.40
C PHE A 4 24.52 4.24 -7.04
N ASP A 5 24.72 2.94 -6.81
CA ASP A 5 23.71 2.02 -6.29
C ASP A 5 23.07 2.64 -5.05
N MET A 6 21.86 3.18 -5.22
CA MET A 6 21.18 3.96 -4.18
C MET A 6 20.60 2.98 -3.15
N SER A 7 20.95 3.14 -1.88
CA SER A 7 20.47 2.27 -0.82
C SER A 7 19.84 3.03 0.34
N ILE A 8 18.80 2.44 0.92
CA ILE A 8 18.19 2.94 2.17
C ILE A 8 19.19 2.98 3.33
N LEU A 9 20.27 2.21 3.26
CA LEU A 9 21.33 2.25 4.25
C LEU A 9 22.08 3.60 4.24
N ASP A 10 22.05 4.34 3.12
CA ASP A 10 22.66 5.64 2.94
C ASP A 10 21.68 6.80 3.26
N LEU A 11 20.45 6.49 3.70
CA LEU A 11 19.43 7.51 3.97
C LEU A 11 19.91 8.67 4.84
N PRO A 12 20.69 8.47 5.94
CA PRO A 12 21.18 9.59 6.75
C PRO A 12 22.07 10.54 5.95
N ALA A 13 22.97 10.03 5.11
CA ALA A 13 23.85 10.85 4.28
C ALA A 13 23.04 11.60 3.21
N ARG A 14 22.03 10.97 2.63
CA ARG A 14 21.12 11.59 1.65
C ARG A 14 20.33 12.73 2.26
N VAL A 15 19.78 12.55 3.46
CA VAL A 15 19.06 13.59 4.20
C VAL A 15 19.99 14.78 4.44
N GLN A 16 21.25 14.54 4.80
CA GLN A 16 22.25 15.63 4.98
C GLN A 16 22.58 16.35 3.67
N ALA A 17 22.48 15.68 2.53
CA ALA A 17 22.74 16.27 1.22
C ALA A 17 21.54 17.06 0.65
N LEU A 18 20.35 16.94 1.25
CA LEU A 18 19.18 17.73 0.84
C LEU A 18 19.41 19.23 1.01
N ALA A 19 18.71 20.03 0.20
CA ALA A 19 18.60 21.46 0.45
C ALA A 19 18.08 21.73 1.87
N ALA A 20 18.50 22.82 2.50
CA ALA A 20 18.17 23.12 3.91
C ALA A 20 16.66 23.04 4.20
N ALA A 21 15.82 23.57 3.30
CA ALA A 21 14.37 23.55 3.47
C ALA A 21 13.77 22.12 3.39
N ASP A 22 14.30 21.27 2.51
CA ASP A 22 13.80 19.88 2.38
C ASP A 22 14.30 19.00 3.52
N ARG A 23 15.51 19.26 4.02
CA ARG A 23 16.02 18.60 5.22
C ARG A 23 15.21 18.97 6.46
N GLU A 24 14.86 20.25 6.64
CA GLU A 24 13.99 20.67 7.73
C GLU A 24 12.60 20.00 7.65
N LEU A 25 12.04 19.91 6.45
CA LEU A 25 10.81 19.19 6.20
C LEU A 25 10.91 17.69 6.54
N PHE A 26 12.01 17.05 6.13
CA PHE A 26 12.29 15.67 6.49
C PHE A 26 12.31 15.48 8.00
N ASP A 27 13.04 16.34 8.73
CA ASP A 27 13.16 16.26 10.19
C ASP A 27 11.83 16.53 10.93
N ARG A 28 10.91 17.29 10.30
CA ARG A 28 9.53 17.46 10.82
C ARG A 28 8.70 16.20 10.68
N LEU A 29 8.85 15.48 9.58
CA LEU A 29 8.03 14.30 9.24
C LEU A 29 8.61 13.01 9.80
N PHE A 30 9.92 12.84 9.76
CA PHE A 30 10.57 11.57 10.05
C PHE A 30 11.64 11.65 11.14
N ARG A 31 11.88 10.52 11.77
CA ARG A 31 13.06 10.24 12.57
C ARG A 31 13.79 9.05 11.96
N VAL A 32 15.10 9.16 11.79
CA VAL A 32 15.95 8.05 11.35
C VAL A 32 16.89 7.66 12.47
N SER A 33 17.06 6.36 12.69
CA SER A 33 18.12 5.83 13.53
C SER A 33 18.84 4.69 12.81
N VAL A 34 20.15 4.64 12.98
CA VAL A 34 21.00 3.58 12.41
C VAL A 34 21.63 2.82 13.55
N SER A 35 21.58 1.50 13.47
CA SER A 35 22.24 0.61 14.43
C SER A 35 23.03 -0.46 13.70
N GLU A 36 24.05 -0.99 14.37
CA GLU A 36 24.82 -2.11 13.89
C GLU A 36 24.46 -3.37 14.68
N GLY A 37 23.81 -4.32 14.00
CA GLY A 37 23.61 -5.67 14.53
C GLY A 37 24.93 -6.45 14.48
N ARG A 38 25.32 -7.05 15.59
CA ARG A 38 26.56 -7.81 15.69
C ARG A 38 26.29 -9.22 16.18
N LEU A 39 26.95 -10.18 15.57
CA LEU A 39 26.95 -11.56 16.03
C LEU A 39 28.32 -12.21 15.79
N ARG A 40 28.55 -13.34 16.40
CA ARG A 40 29.73 -14.19 16.19
C ARG A 40 29.25 -15.55 15.69
N ALA A 41 29.56 -15.86 14.44
CA ALA A 41 29.22 -17.16 13.88
C ALA A 41 30.27 -18.22 14.28
N PRO A 42 29.85 -19.42 14.67
CA PRO A 42 30.78 -20.54 14.82
C PRO A 42 31.40 -20.92 13.47
N GLU A 43 32.60 -21.46 13.48
CA GLU A 43 33.33 -21.80 12.24
C GLU A 43 32.54 -22.75 11.35
N SER A 44 31.80 -23.69 11.92
CA SER A 44 30.93 -24.64 11.20
C SER A 44 29.79 -23.97 10.39
N MET A 45 29.39 -22.74 10.75
CA MET A 45 28.32 -22.00 10.02
C MET A 45 28.86 -21.11 8.91
N ARG A 46 30.14 -20.81 8.84
CA ARG A 46 30.70 -19.82 7.90
C ARG A 46 30.43 -20.18 6.43
N GLY A 47 30.55 -21.44 6.06
CA GLY A 47 30.23 -21.93 4.74
C GLY A 47 28.77 -21.65 4.35
N TRP A 48 27.85 -22.06 5.20
CA TRP A 48 26.42 -21.84 5.00
C TRP A 48 26.05 -20.33 4.93
N LEU A 49 26.63 -19.51 5.81
CA LEU A 49 26.41 -18.06 5.80
C LEU A 49 26.90 -17.43 4.51
N THR A 50 28.07 -17.84 4.01
CA THR A 50 28.62 -17.32 2.76
C THR A 50 27.76 -17.74 1.57
N GLU A 51 27.36 -19.00 1.50
CA GLU A 51 26.48 -19.51 0.46
C GLU A 51 25.13 -18.78 0.46
N ARG A 52 24.50 -18.64 1.63
CA ARG A 52 23.15 -18.13 1.75
C ARG A 52 23.05 -16.60 1.66
N PHE A 53 23.99 -15.89 2.28
CA PHE A 53 23.98 -14.43 2.41
C PHE A 53 25.05 -13.73 1.57
N GLY A 54 25.91 -14.47 0.88
CA GLY A 54 27.00 -13.95 0.06
C GLY A 54 28.27 -13.62 0.85
N SER A 55 28.18 -13.40 2.17
CA SER A 55 29.34 -13.12 3.02
C SER A 55 29.01 -13.39 4.49
N ALA A 56 29.81 -14.24 5.16
CA ALA A 56 29.71 -14.44 6.61
C ALA A 56 29.99 -13.14 7.37
N LYS A 57 30.98 -12.34 6.92
CA LYS A 57 31.33 -11.06 7.54
C LYS A 57 30.18 -10.05 7.49
N ALA A 58 29.42 -10.01 6.38
CA ALA A 58 28.26 -9.13 6.25
C ALA A 58 27.13 -9.51 7.22
N VAL A 59 26.99 -10.81 7.54
CA VAL A 59 26.04 -11.29 8.55
C VAL A 59 26.51 -10.96 9.97
N GLU A 60 27.82 -11.06 10.24
CA GLU A 60 28.40 -10.76 11.55
C GLU A 60 28.31 -9.27 11.94
N ARG A 61 28.20 -8.37 10.94
CA ARG A 61 28.03 -6.92 11.13
C ARG A 61 27.01 -6.40 10.13
N GLN A 62 25.81 -6.10 10.60
CA GLN A 62 24.66 -5.71 9.79
C GLN A 62 24.24 -4.29 10.12
N THR A 63 24.18 -3.43 9.13
CA THR A 63 23.54 -2.12 9.29
C THR A 63 22.03 -2.27 9.26
N VAL A 64 21.37 -1.69 10.23
CA VAL A 64 19.90 -1.63 10.34
C VAL A 64 19.48 -0.17 10.39
N VAL A 65 18.64 0.23 9.44
CA VAL A 65 18.07 1.57 9.39
C VAL A 65 16.62 1.51 9.83
N ARG A 66 16.26 2.33 10.81
CA ARG A 66 14.88 2.49 11.28
C ARG A 66 14.39 3.88 10.93
N VAL A 67 13.23 3.95 10.30
CA VAL A 67 12.54 5.19 9.96
C VAL A 67 11.19 5.19 10.65
N THR A 68 10.88 6.27 11.36
CA THR A 68 9.61 6.45 12.06
C THR A 68 8.96 7.73 11.56
N ASN A 69 7.71 7.66 11.11
CA ASN A 69 6.89 8.84 10.87
C ASN A 69 6.46 9.42 12.22
N ARG A 70 6.77 10.69 12.46
CA ARG A 70 6.56 11.34 13.77
C ARG A 70 5.09 11.60 14.08
N TRP A 71 4.23 11.59 13.07
CA TRP A 71 2.81 11.94 13.16
C TRP A 71 1.91 10.71 13.20
N THR A 72 2.10 9.80 12.26
CA THR A 72 1.32 8.55 12.22
C THR A 72 1.87 7.47 13.13
N LEU A 73 3.12 7.64 13.64
CA LEU A 73 3.88 6.67 14.43
C LEU A 73 4.13 5.33 13.69
N GLU A 74 3.94 5.31 12.38
CA GLU A 74 4.33 4.17 11.56
C GLU A 74 5.84 4.06 11.49
N GLU A 75 6.34 2.84 11.60
CA GLU A 75 7.77 2.57 11.67
C GLU A 75 8.18 1.43 10.76
N ALA A 76 9.27 1.62 10.05
CA ALA A 76 9.92 0.56 9.28
C ALA A 76 11.37 0.34 9.74
N VAL A 77 11.76 -0.92 9.78
CA VAL A 77 13.11 -1.38 10.09
C VAL A 77 13.66 -2.06 8.85
N PHE A 78 14.60 -1.41 8.18
CA PHE A 78 15.23 -1.89 6.96
C PHE A 78 16.46 -2.72 7.26
N ASN A 79 16.48 -3.95 6.75
CA ASN A 79 17.63 -4.84 6.75
C ASN A 79 17.64 -5.69 5.47
N PRO A 80 18.44 -5.35 4.45
CA PRO A 80 18.48 -6.05 3.17
C PRO A 80 18.79 -7.55 3.27
N LEU A 81 19.54 -7.98 4.28
CA LEU A 81 19.86 -9.41 4.47
C LEU A 81 18.62 -10.26 4.76
N ARG A 82 17.51 -9.68 5.17
CA ARG A 82 16.28 -10.41 5.46
C ARG A 82 15.65 -11.03 4.21
N SER A 83 15.88 -10.50 3.02
CA SER A 83 15.43 -11.09 1.75
C SER A 83 15.98 -12.51 1.55
N ARG A 84 17.18 -12.79 2.08
CA ARG A 84 17.90 -14.06 1.95
C ARG A 84 17.62 -15.05 3.07
N ARG A 85 16.71 -14.73 4.02
CA ARG A 85 16.38 -15.66 5.12
C ARG A 85 15.77 -16.95 4.57
N PRO A 86 16.10 -18.12 5.17
CA PRO A 86 15.40 -19.35 4.87
C PRO A 86 13.90 -19.20 5.12
N ARG A 87 13.08 -19.69 4.19
CA ARG A 87 11.60 -19.69 4.28
C ARG A 87 11.07 -21.06 3.92
N THR A 88 10.06 -21.52 4.63
CA THR A 88 9.35 -22.74 4.28
C THR A 88 8.43 -22.44 3.10
N ALA A 89 8.43 -23.29 2.08
CA ALA A 89 7.52 -23.17 0.96
C ALA A 89 6.07 -23.30 1.44
N ARG A 90 5.19 -22.44 0.91
CA ARG A 90 3.74 -22.57 1.13
C ARG A 90 3.11 -23.42 0.03
N PRO A 91 1.98 -24.12 0.33
CA PRO A 91 1.19 -24.78 -0.70
C PRO A 91 0.77 -23.78 -1.79
N ALA A 92 0.64 -24.26 -3.01
CA ALA A 92 0.07 -23.46 -4.10
C ALA A 92 -1.36 -23.04 -3.74
N PRO A 93 -1.79 -21.81 -4.10
CA PRO A 93 -3.16 -21.37 -3.88
C PRO A 93 -4.14 -22.25 -4.68
N PRO A 94 -5.39 -22.40 -4.20
CA PRO A 94 -6.43 -23.04 -4.99
C PRO A 94 -6.65 -22.27 -6.30
N LYS A 95 -7.08 -22.98 -7.34
CA LYS A 95 -7.45 -22.34 -8.62
C LYS A 95 -8.73 -21.54 -8.46
N ALA A 96 -8.88 -20.48 -9.25
CA ALA A 96 -10.11 -19.70 -9.35
C ALA A 96 -11.14 -20.51 -10.18
N ASP A 97 -11.96 -21.31 -9.50
CA ASP A 97 -13.01 -22.09 -10.15
C ASP A 97 -14.17 -22.38 -9.20
N ASP A 98 -15.36 -22.62 -9.75
CA ASP A 98 -16.59 -23.15 -9.15
C ASP A 98 -17.11 -22.54 -7.83
N GLY A 99 -16.54 -21.45 -7.34
CA GLY A 99 -17.06 -20.74 -6.17
C GLY A 99 -18.28 -19.84 -6.51
N PRO A 100 -18.92 -19.26 -5.49
CA PRO A 100 -20.12 -18.42 -5.69
C PRO A 100 -19.85 -17.20 -6.58
N LEU A 101 -18.60 -16.72 -6.66
CA LEU A 101 -18.25 -15.57 -7.48
C LEU A 101 -18.09 -15.90 -8.97
N SER A 102 -18.05 -17.18 -9.37
CA SER A 102 -18.03 -17.56 -10.79
C SER A 102 -19.40 -17.40 -11.47
N ARG A 103 -20.48 -17.35 -10.69
CA ARG A 103 -21.85 -17.07 -11.15
C ARG A 103 -22.49 -16.02 -10.23
N PRO A 104 -21.99 -14.79 -10.21
CA PRO A 104 -22.36 -13.83 -9.18
C PRO A 104 -23.83 -13.43 -9.19
N LEU A 105 -24.47 -13.42 -10.36
CA LEU A 105 -25.91 -13.10 -10.48
C LEU A 105 -26.81 -14.18 -9.84
N GLU A 106 -26.35 -15.42 -9.81
CA GLU A 106 -27.13 -16.56 -9.29
C GLU A 106 -26.76 -16.92 -7.84
N SER A 107 -25.49 -16.70 -7.47
CA SER A 107 -24.89 -17.30 -6.27
C SER A 107 -24.44 -16.28 -5.23
N THR A 108 -24.69 -14.98 -5.45
CA THR A 108 -24.39 -13.94 -4.47
C THR A 108 -25.62 -13.06 -4.21
N PRO A 109 -25.80 -12.54 -2.98
CA PRO A 109 -26.85 -11.56 -2.70
C PRO A 109 -26.52 -10.20 -3.30
N GLU A 110 -27.52 -9.34 -3.45
CA GLU A 110 -27.38 -7.93 -3.81
C GLU A 110 -27.65 -7.01 -2.62
N ASP A 111 -27.20 -5.77 -2.69
CA ASP A 111 -27.55 -4.76 -1.71
C ASP A 111 -29.01 -4.33 -1.88
N THR A 112 -29.60 -3.68 -0.88
CA THR A 112 -31.02 -3.29 -0.89
C THR A 112 -31.36 -2.25 -2.00
N PHE A 113 -30.36 -1.56 -2.51
CA PHE A 113 -30.48 -0.68 -3.68
C PHE A 113 -30.18 -1.41 -5.02
N GLY A 114 -30.01 -2.73 -4.98
CA GLY A 114 -29.69 -3.55 -6.14
C GLY A 114 -28.20 -3.69 -6.43
N ARG A 115 -27.87 -4.15 -7.64
CA ARG A 115 -26.50 -4.28 -8.13
C ARG A 115 -26.09 -3.08 -8.97
N ILE A 116 -24.81 -2.80 -8.98
CA ILE A 116 -24.19 -1.88 -9.91
C ILE A 116 -23.31 -2.68 -10.86
N GLU A 117 -23.57 -2.55 -12.13
CA GLU A 117 -22.85 -3.25 -13.19
C GLU A 117 -21.88 -2.25 -13.86
N GLY A 118 -20.63 -2.65 -13.99
CA GLY A 118 -19.60 -2.06 -14.81
C GLY A 118 -19.40 -2.86 -16.10
N ALA A 119 -18.44 -2.47 -16.91
CA ALA A 119 -18.08 -3.18 -18.15
C ALA A 119 -17.27 -4.45 -17.87
N HIS A 120 -16.51 -4.47 -16.79
CA HIS A 120 -15.57 -5.54 -16.41
C HIS A 120 -15.85 -6.14 -15.03
N CYS A 121 -16.82 -5.62 -14.31
CA CYS A 121 -17.14 -6.07 -12.95
C CYS A 121 -18.60 -5.80 -12.59
N LEU A 122 -19.06 -6.38 -11.49
CA LEU A 122 -20.39 -6.11 -10.92
C LEU A 122 -20.36 -6.22 -9.41
N THR A 123 -21.31 -5.56 -8.72
CA THR A 123 -21.35 -5.59 -7.25
C THR A 123 -22.18 -6.75 -6.71
N ALA A 124 -21.82 -7.18 -5.49
CA ALA A 124 -22.57 -8.09 -4.66
C ALA A 124 -22.52 -7.64 -3.20
N ALA A 125 -23.55 -7.92 -2.41
CA ALA A 125 -23.50 -7.66 -0.99
C ALA A 125 -22.60 -8.69 -0.28
N ASN A 126 -21.76 -8.27 0.64
CA ASN A 126 -21.00 -9.21 1.46
C ASN A 126 -21.93 -9.86 2.50
N VAL A 127 -21.92 -11.20 2.56
CA VAL A 127 -22.75 -11.99 3.47
C VAL A 127 -22.35 -11.78 4.93
N ALA A 128 -21.03 -11.68 5.19
CA ALA A 128 -20.49 -11.45 6.52
C ALA A 128 -19.96 -10.00 6.60
N LYS A 129 -20.86 -9.08 6.88
CA LYS A 129 -20.57 -7.65 6.86
C LYS A 129 -19.65 -7.25 8.00
N ALA A 130 -18.58 -6.50 7.66
CA ALA A 130 -17.70 -5.83 8.63
C ALA A 130 -18.18 -4.39 8.95
N GLU A 131 -19.06 -3.85 8.10
CA GLU A 131 -19.72 -2.55 8.24
C GLU A 131 -21.16 -2.68 7.77
N ALA A 132 -22.06 -1.77 8.13
CA ALA A 132 -23.46 -1.79 7.69
C ALA A 132 -23.56 -1.86 6.16
N TRP A 133 -22.80 -1.04 5.49
CA TRP A 133 -22.61 -1.07 4.05
C TRP A 133 -21.26 -1.72 3.73
N HIS A 134 -21.31 -2.99 3.35
CA HIS A 134 -20.16 -3.78 2.95
C HIS A 134 -20.52 -4.67 1.78
N GLY A 135 -19.90 -4.43 0.65
CA GLY A 135 -20.11 -5.11 -0.62
C GLY A 135 -18.82 -5.69 -1.20
N LEU A 136 -18.99 -6.39 -2.30
CA LEU A 136 -17.93 -6.90 -3.15
C LEU A 136 -18.09 -6.29 -4.54
N ILE A 137 -16.97 -6.06 -5.22
CA ILE A 137 -16.90 -5.84 -6.67
C ILE A 137 -16.24 -7.08 -7.25
N VAL A 138 -16.99 -7.87 -7.97
CA VAL A 138 -16.57 -9.14 -8.57
C VAL A 138 -16.17 -8.88 -10.00
N PHE A 139 -14.93 -9.19 -10.36
CA PHE A 139 -14.48 -9.09 -11.75
C PHE A 139 -15.07 -10.19 -12.62
N LEU A 140 -15.33 -9.87 -13.88
CA LEU A 140 -15.76 -10.88 -14.87
C LEU A 140 -14.60 -11.81 -15.24
N GLU A 141 -13.37 -11.33 -15.18
CA GLU A 141 -12.15 -12.14 -15.29
C GLU A 141 -11.84 -12.78 -13.92
N PRO A 142 -11.86 -14.11 -13.79
CA PRO A 142 -11.70 -14.78 -12.50
C PRO A 142 -10.28 -14.79 -11.96
N GLU A 143 -9.25 -14.68 -12.83
CA GLU A 143 -7.85 -14.76 -12.41
C GLU A 143 -7.39 -13.47 -11.70
N PRO A 144 -7.00 -13.51 -10.42
CA PRO A 144 -6.71 -12.32 -9.64
C PRO A 144 -5.63 -11.39 -10.20
N MET A 145 -4.67 -11.93 -10.94
CA MET A 145 -3.56 -11.15 -11.51
C MET A 145 -3.77 -10.77 -12.98
N ALA A 146 -4.92 -11.15 -13.59
CA ALA A 146 -5.24 -10.83 -14.98
C ALA A 146 -5.95 -9.49 -15.17
N PHE A 147 -5.93 -8.62 -14.17
CA PHE A 147 -6.50 -7.27 -14.28
C PHE A 147 -5.85 -6.49 -15.44
N THR A 148 -6.67 -5.75 -16.15
CA THR A 148 -6.26 -4.82 -17.23
C THR A 148 -6.41 -3.37 -16.77
N HIS A 149 -5.92 -2.43 -17.57
CA HIS A 149 -6.12 -1.00 -17.35
C HIS A 149 -7.61 -0.67 -17.22
N GLU A 150 -8.40 -1.12 -18.21
CA GLU A 150 -9.83 -0.88 -18.28
C GLU A 150 -10.57 -1.48 -17.08
N SER A 151 -10.20 -2.69 -16.65
CA SER A 151 -10.86 -3.35 -15.53
C SER A 151 -10.57 -2.66 -14.19
N VAL A 152 -9.36 -2.09 -14.00
CA VAL A 152 -9.03 -1.33 -12.80
C VAL A 152 -9.77 -0.01 -12.75
N LEU A 153 -9.87 0.71 -13.86
CA LEU A 153 -10.64 1.96 -13.94
C LEU A 153 -12.14 1.72 -13.75
N ASP A 154 -12.69 0.67 -14.38
CA ASP A 154 -14.09 0.28 -14.23
C ASP A 154 -14.43 -0.14 -12.79
N CYS A 155 -13.51 -0.86 -12.13
CA CYS A 155 -13.65 -1.22 -10.70
C CYS A 155 -13.72 0.03 -9.81
N LEU A 156 -12.87 1.03 -10.06
CA LEU A 156 -12.86 2.27 -9.29
C LEU A 156 -14.15 3.09 -9.52
N GLU A 157 -14.61 3.19 -10.76
CA GLU A 157 -15.87 3.86 -11.08
C GLU A 157 -17.08 3.11 -10.49
N THR A 158 -17.07 1.79 -10.53
CA THR A 158 -18.09 0.96 -9.90
C THR A 158 -18.12 1.16 -8.38
N ALA A 159 -16.96 1.27 -7.74
CA ALA A 159 -16.85 1.59 -6.31
C ALA A 159 -17.46 2.97 -6.00
N ARG A 160 -17.13 3.99 -6.79
CA ARG A 160 -17.65 5.34 -6.64
C ARG A 160 -19.19 5.37 -6.73
N ARG A 161 -19.76 4.69 -7.72
CA ARG A 161 -21.22 4.55 -7.89
C ARG A 161 -21.86 3.79 -6.73
N TRP A 162 -21.19 2.75 -6.23
CA TRP A 162 -21.67 1.96 -5.09
C TRP A 162 -21.67 2.80 -3.80
N TRP A 163 -20.61 3.57 -3.52
CA TRP A 163 -20.59 4.48 -2.37
C TRP A 163 -21.70 5.54 -2.45
N ALA A 164 -21.93 6.10 -3.62
CA ALA A 164 -23.00 7.08 -3.81
C ALA A 164 -24.38 6.46 -3.53
N ALA A 165 -24.67 5.27 -4.04
CA ALA A 165 -25.94 4.57 -3.80
C ALA A 165 -26.12 4.17 -2.33
N ALA A 166 -25.05 3.73 -1.67
CA ALA A 166 -25.07 3.39 -0.25
C ALA A 166 -25.30 4.63 0.62
N HIS A 167 -24.68 5.76 0.28
CA HIS A 167 -24.89 7.04 0.97
C HIS A 167 -26.31 7.60 0.75
N GLU A 168 -26.86 7.46 -0.44
CA GLU A 168 -28.26 7.84 -0.71
C GLU A 168 -29.24 7.01 0.13
N ALA A 169 -28.96 5.71 0.31
CA ALA A 169 -29.76 4.82 1.14
C ALA A 169 -29.57 5.07 2.64
N ASP A 170 -28.43 5.59 3.05
CA ASP A 170 -28.06 5.83 4.46
C ASP A 170 -27.09 7.02 4.56
N THR A 171 -27.62 8.23 4.77
CA THR A 171 -26.84 9.46 4.80
C THR A 171 -25.86 9.56 5.97
N GLU A 172 -25.99 8.73 7.02
CA GLU A 172 -25.00 8.65 8.10
C GLU A 172 -23.75 7.82 7.70
N ALA A 173 -23.85 6.99 6.65
CA ALA A 173 -22.73 6.29 6.10
C ALA A 173 -22.02 7.20 5.07
N ALA A 174 -20.81 7.66 5.39
CA ALA A 174 -20.14 8.69 4.61
C ALA A 174 -18.65 8.39 4.34
N TYR A 175 -17.99 7.46 5.04
CA TYR A 175 -16.55 7.24 4.94
C TYR A 175 -16.22 6.11 3.95
N PRO A 176 -15.77 6.43 2.72
CA PRO A 176 -15.53 5.45 1.67
C PRO A 176 -14.26 4.64 1.93
N LEU A 177 -14.36 3.33 1.73
CA LEU A 177 -13.28 2.36 1.88
C LEU A 177 -13.33 1.34 0.74
N LEU A 178 -12.17 1.07 0.14
CA LEU A 178 -11.99 -0.03 -0.80
C LEU A 178 -10.77 -0.83 -0.34
N PHE A 179 -10.86 -2.16 -0.38
CA PHE A 179 -9.72 -3.01 -0.05
C PHE A 179 -9.70 -4.29 -0.89
N TRP A 180 -8.54 -4.56 -1.44
CA TRP A 180 -8.30 -5.69 -2.31
C TRP A 180 -7.30 -6.65 -1.65
N ASN A 181 -7.77 -7.84 -1.35
CA ASN A 181 -6.92 -8.95 -0.92
C ASN A 181 -6.69 -9.84 -2.15
N CYS A 182 -5.62 -9.59 -2.89
CA CYS A 182 -5.30 -10.33 -4.10
C CYS A 182 -4.40 -11.53 -3.79
N GLY A 183 -4.92 -12.72 -4.00
CA GLY A 183 -4.23 -13.97 -3.73
C GLY A 183 -4.32 -14.47 -2.28
N ALA A 184 -4.17 -15.78 -2.08
CA ALA A 184 -4.31 -16.44 -0.77
C ALA A 184 -3.33 -15.92 0.29
N ALA A 185 -2.10 -15.55 -0.10
CA ALA A 185 -1.11 -14.97 0.81
C ALA A 185 -1.52 -13.58 1.32
N ALA A 186 -2.41 -12.90 0.62
CA ALA A 186 -2.99 -11.62 1.00
C ALA A 186 -4.25 -11.75 1.87
N GLY A 187 -4.70 -12.97 2.16
CA GLY A 187 -5.90 -13.23 2.96
C GLY A 187 -7.19 -13.31 2.13
N ALA A 188 -7.10 -13.48 0.81
CA ALA A 188 -8.27 -13.77 0.00
C ALA A 188 -8.85 -15.12 0.40
N SER A 189 -10.14 -15.15 0.77
CA SER A 189 -10.86 -16.39 1.12
C SER A 189 -11.36 -17.15 -0.12
N LEU A 190 -11.56 -16.45 -1.22
CA LEU A 190 -11.98 -16.99 -2.52
C LEU A 190 -10.91 -16.66 -3.56
N ALA A 191 -10.67 -17.60 -4.46
CA ALA A 191 -9.64 -17.44 -5.49
C ALA A 191 -10.08 -16.51 -6.63
N HIS A 192 -11.39 -16.42 -6.92
CA HIS A 192 -11.93 -15.54 -7.95
C HIS A 192 -11.63 -14.08 -7.63
N ALA A 193 -11.19 -13.32 -8.64
CA ALA A 193 -10.83 -11.92 -8.51
C ALA A 193 -12.00 -11.05 -8.00
N HIS A 194 -11.81 -10.43 -6.87
CA HIS A 194 -12.81 -9.52 -6.27
C HIS A 194 -12.15 -8.48 -5.37
N VAL A 195 -12.79 -7.35 -5.27
CA VAL A 195 -12.44 -6.24 -4.37
C VAL A 195 -13.57 -6.06 -3.37
N GLN A 196 -13.27 -5.61 -2.18
CA GLN A 196 -14.28 -5.30 -1.18
C GLN A 196 -14.46 -3.78 -1.11
N VAL A 197 -15.71 -3.35 -0.95
CA VAL A 197 -16.08 -1.95 -0.74
C VAL A 197 -16.89 -1.82 0.54
N ALA A 198 -16.66 -0.75 1.28
CA ALA A 198 -17.46 -0.42 2.45
C ALA A 198 -17.70 1.08 2.51
N LEU A 199 -18.79 1.46 3.16
CA LEU A 199 -19.08 2.83 3.53
C LEU A 199 -19.37 2.87 5.02
N ALA A 200 -18.42 3.38 5.79
CA ALA A 200 -18.55 3.36 7.25
C ALA A 200 -19.45 4.49 7.74
N ARG A 201 -20.18 4.20 8.85
CA ARG A 201 -21.03 5.16 9.54
C ARG A 201 -20.25 5.83 10.66
N SER A 202 -20.63 7.02 11.01
CA SER A 202 -20.19 7.79 12.18
C SER A 202 -18.72 8.19 12.19
N ARG A 203 -17.79 7.30 11.82
CA ARG A 203 -16.35 7.55 11.77
C ARG A 203 -15.63 6.58 10.84
N PRO A 204 -14.46 6.95 10.30
CA PRO A 204 -13.64 6.03 9.51
C PRO A 204 -13.01 4.95 10.41
N PHE A 205 -12.48 3.89 9.79
CA PHE A 205 -11.69 2.89 10.51
C PHE A 205 -10.46 3.51 11.18
N GLY A 206 -10.04 2.96 12.32
CA GLY A 206 -9.00 3.52 13.17
C GLY A 206 -7.65 3.80 12.47
N GLY A 207 -7.32 3.05 11.41
CA GLY A 207 -6.14 3.33 10.58
C GLY A 207 -6.26 4.65 9.79
N VAL A 208 -7.44 4.91 9.24
CA VAL A 208 -7.75 6.15 8.50
C VAL A 208 -7.81 7.33 9.46
N GLU A 209 -8.50 7.17 10.59
CA GLU A 209 -8.61 8.20 11.63
C GLU A 209 -7.23 8.62 12.18
N ARG A 210 -6.33 7.67 12.38
CA ARG A 210 -4.96 7.97 12.80
C ARG A 210 -4.23 8.88 11.80
N VAL A 211 -4.39 8.62 10.50
CA VAL A 211 -3.78 9.44 9.45
C VAL A 211 -4.44 10.82 9.38
N ARG A 212 -5.78 10.89 9.49
CA ARG A 212 -6.53 12.14 9.53
C ARG A 212 -6.10 13.02 10.71
N ALA A 213 -6.10 12.46 11.91
CA ALA A 213 -5.70 13.18 13.13
C ALA A 213 -4.24 13.65 13.05
N ALA A 214 -3.34 12.83 12.48
CA ALA A 214 -1.95 13.20 12.24
C ALA A 214 -1.83 14.40 11.28
N ALA A 215 -2.61 14.41 10.19
CA ALA A 215 -2.62 15.52 9.23
C ALA A 215 -3.21 16.80 9.84
N GLU A 216 -4.25 16.68 10.65
CA GLU A 216 -4.86 17.80 11.39
C GLU A 216 -3.86 18.40 12.39
N GLU A 217 -3.23 17.58 13.24
CA GLU A 217 -2.24 18.03 14.21
C GLU A 217 -1.02 18.67 13.53
N TYR A 218 -0.55 18.08 12.41
CA TYR A 218 0.54 18.64 11.62
C TYR A 218 0.19 20.06 11.13
N ARG A 219 -1.03 20.22 10.57
CA ARG A 219 -1.50 21.51 10.09
C ARG A 219 -1.63 22.53 11.23
N ALA A 220 -2.20 22.14 12.37
CA ALA A 220 -2.34 23.00 13.53
C ALA A 220 -0.98 23.49 14.05
N ARG A 221 0.06 22.64 14.03
CA ARG A 221 1.39 22.95 14.55
C ARG A 221 2.27 23.72 13.57
N HIS A 222 2.14 23.45 12.28
CA HIS A 222 3.06 23.97 11.26
C HIS A 222 2.41 24.92 10.25
N SER A 223 1.09 25.12 10.29
CA SER A 223 0.32 25.86 9.27
C SER A 223 0.60 25.36 7.85
N ALA A 224 0.81 24.04 7.71
CA ALA A 224 1.24 23.36 6.49
C ALA A 224 0.39 22.11 6.22
N ASP A 225 0.40 21.66 4.99
CA ASP A 225 -0.32 20.46 4.55
C ASP A 225 0.60 19.24 4.68
N TYR A 226 0.16 18.26 5.51
CA TYR A 226 0.91 17.03 5.79
C TYR A 226 1.21 16.22 4.52
N PHE A 227 0.21 16.00 3.66
CA PHE A 227 0.39 15.15 2.48
C PHE A 227 1.25 15.84 1.42
N ARG A 228 1.07 17.15 1.22
CA ARG A 228 1.94 17.93 0.33
C ARG A 228 3.40 17.87 0.78
N ASP A 229 3.64 18.02 2.06
CA ASP A 229 4.99 18.01 2.61
C ASP A 229 5.58 16.59 2.61
N LEU A 230 4.73 15.54 2.81
CA LEU A 230 5.11 14.14 2.67
C LEU A 230 5.55 13.82 1.23
N VAL A 231 4.76 14.22 0.24
CA VAL A 231 5.08 14.05 -1.19
C VAL A 231 6.39 14.77 -1.53
N ARG A 232 6.53 16.04 -1.08
CA ARG A 232 7.74 16.83 -1.34
C ARG A 232 9.00 16.18 -0.78
N VAL A 233 8.96 15.66 0.43
CA VAL A 233 10.12 14.98 1.05
C VAL A 233 10.48 13.70 0.29
N HIS A 234 9.49 12.87 -0.09
CA HIS A 234 9.77 11.69 -0.90
C HIS A 234 10.37 12.06 -2.27
N ALA A 235 9.84 13.10 -2.92
CA ALA A 235 10.37 13.58 -4.19
C ALA A 235 11.80 14.10 -4.06
N ALA A 236 12.10 14.89 -3.03
CA ALA A 236 13.45 15.41 -2.78
C ALA A 236 14.48 14.30 -2.52
N LEU A 237 14.05 13.17 -1.96
CA LEU A 237 14.90 11.99 -1.76
C LEU A 237 14.99 11.09 -3.00
N GLY A 238 14.15 11.28 -4.02
CA GLY A 238 14.04 10.39 -5.17
C GLY A 238 13.21 9.13 -4.87
N CYS A 239 12.25 9.22 -3.96
CA CYS A 239 11.33 8.15 -3.57
C CYS A 239 9.88 8.43 -4.02
N ALA A 240 9.68 9.28 -5.02
CA ALA A 240 8.35 9.60 -5.56
C ALA A 240 8.37 9.72 -7.08
N VAL A 241 7.24 9.35 -7.69
CA VAL A 241 6.93 9.56 -9.10
C VAL A 241 5.56 10.22 -9.19
N THR A 242 5.37 11.15 -10.12
CA THR A 242 4.08 11.80 -10.34
C THR A 242 3.48 11.33 -11.65
N LEU A 243 2.18 11.02 -11.65
CA LEU A 243 1.41 10.63 -12.82
C LEU A 243 0.04 11.31 -12.75
N GLU A 244 -0.30 12.14 -13.76
CA GLU A 244 -1.60 12.79 -13.91
C GLU A 244 -2.15 13.47 -12.63
N GLY A 245 -1.26 14.14 -11.88
CA GLY A 245 -1.62 14.81 -10.63
C GLY A 245 -1.56 13.95 -9.37
N ALA A 246 -1.54 12.62 -9.49
CA ALA A 246 -1.31 11.73 -8.37
C ALA A 246 0.20 11.50 -8.11
N ALA A 247 0.59 11.37 -6.85
CA ALA A 247 1.95 11.02 -6.45
C ALA A 247 2.01 9.55 -5.98
N LEU A 248 2.93 8.79 -6.56
CA LEU A 248 3.27 7.42 -6.14
C LEU A 248 4.55 7.48 -5.30
N LEU A 249 4.48 7.13 -4.05
CA LEU A 249 5.57 7.18 -3.09
C LEU A 249 6.06 5.76 -2.78
N ALA A 250 7.33 5.46 -3.01
CA ALA A 250 7.96 4.32 -2.37
C ALA A 250 8.13 4.67 -0.88
N SER A 251 7.26 4.13 -0.03
CA SER A 251 7.11 4.56 1.36
C SER A 251 8.40 4.41 2.16
N LEU A 252 8.79 5.46 2.90
CA LEU A 252 9.88 5.41 3.86
C LEU A 252 9.50 4.74 5.18
N THR A 253 8.21 4.61 5.45
CA THR A 253 7.65 3.88 6.60
C THR A 253 6.64 2.84 6.14
N PRO A 254 7.05 1.89 5.28
CA PRO A 254 6.14 0.90 4.72
C PRO A 254 5.57 -0.01 5.79
N ALA A 255 4.27 -0.34 5.68
CA ALA A 255 3.62 -1.32 6.54
C ALA A 255 4.06 -2.76 6.20
N ARG A 256 4.49 -3.00 4.95
CA ARG A 256 4.98 -4.28 4.43
C ARG A 256 6.02 -4.06 3.34
N GLU A 257 6.52 -5.18 2.78
CA GLU A 257 7.48 -5.14 1.67
C GLU A 257 6.93 -4.33 0.49
N ARG A 258 7.80 -3.54 -0.13
CA ARG A 258 7.56 -2.79 -1.38
C ARG A 258 6.32 -1.89 -1.36
N GLU A 259 5.98 -1.28 -0.25
CA GLU A 259 4.80 -0.42 -0.21
C GLU A 259 4.92 0.77 -1.16
N VAL A 260 3.90 0.88 -2.02
CA VAL A 260 3.60 2.09 -2.81
C VAL A 260 2.40 2.78 -2.17
N MET A 261 2.61 4.01 -1.69
CA MET A 261 1.53 4.89 -1.27
C MET A 261 1.18 5.83 -2.43
N ILE A 262 -0.09 5.89 -2.80
CA ILE A 262 -0.58 6.82 -3.81
C ILE A 262 -1.36 7.92 -3.09
N VAL A 263 -1.05 9.16 -3.43
CA VAL A 263 -1.73 10.36 -2.92
C VAL A 263 -2.30 11.10 -4.12
N ALA A 264 -3.64 11.18 -4.22
CA ALA A 264 -4.35 11.85 -5.30
C ALA A 264 -5.30 12.91 -4.74
N PRO A 265 -5.38 14.11 -5.34
CA PRO A 265 -6.26 15.18 -4.84
C PRO A 265 -7.72 14.76 -4.78
N THR A 266 -8.19 14.09 -5.81
CA THR A 266 -9.56 13.57 -5.95
C THR A 266 -9.55 12.14 -6.48
N ILE A 267 -10.70 11.48 -6.48
CA ILE A 267 -10.84 10.13 -7.04
C ILE A 267 -10.79 10.14 -8.58
N GLU A 268 -11.16 11.26 -9.20
CA GLU A 268 -11.21 11.44 -10.64
C GLU A 268 -9.85 11.82 -11.25
N GLU A 269 -8.99 12.49 -10.49
CA GLU A 269 -7.74 13.03 -11.00
C GLU A 269 -6.55 12.09 -10.73
N GLY A 270 -6.16 11.34 -11.76
CA GLY A 270 -4.94 10.53 -11.80
C GLY A 270 -4.93 9.30 -10.88
N LEU A 271 -5.90 9.11 -9.97
CA LEU A 271 -5.90 7.98 -9.03
C LEU A 271 -5.97 6.64 -9.75
N GLY A 272 -6.88 6.49 -10.73
CA GLY A 272 -7.05 5.26 -11.50
C GLY A 272 -5.78 4.88 -12.27
N GLU A 273 -5.17 5.87 -12.94
CA GLU A 273 -3.93 5.70 -13.69
C GLU A 273 -2.75 5.31 -12.78
N ALA A 274 -2.64 5.97 -11.64
CA ALA A 274 -1.60 5.67 -10.66
C ALA A 274 -1.78 4.28 -10.02
N LEU A 275 -3.02 3.88 -9.73
CA LEU A 275 -3.35 2.55 -9.24
C LEU A 275 -2.94 1.48 -10.25
N TYR A 276 -3.38 1.63 -11.51
CA TYR A 276 -3.01 0.67 -12.54
C TYR A 276 -1.49 0.62 -12.76
N ALA A 277 -0.80 1.76 -12.77
CA ALA A 277 0.65 1.80 -12.90
C ALA A 277 1.38 1.02 -11.79
N ALA A 278 0.97 1.21 -10.53
CA ALA A 278 1.54 0.50 -9.39
C ALA A 278 1.23 -1.01 -9.45
N LEU A 279 0.00 -1.39 -9.80
CA LEU A 279 -0.41 -2.78 -9.96
C LEU A 279 0.33 -3.47 -11.11
N ALA A 280 0.46 -2.80 -12.27
CA ALA A 280 1.24 -3.31 -13.41
C ALA A 280 2.73 -3.47 -13.07
N CYS A 281 3.31 -2.51 -12.34
CA CYS A 281 4.68 -2.63 -11.82
C CYS A 281 4.84 -3.87 -10.96
N TYR A 282 3.91 -4.14 -10.04
CA TYR A 282 3.94 -5.33 -9.19
C TYR A 282 3.90 -6.62 -10.00
N ARG A 283 2.95 -6.73 -10.94
CA ARG A 283 2.75 -7.91 -11.76
C ARG A 283 3.90 -8.14 -12.74
N ASP A 284 4.24 -7.10 -13.51
CA ASP A 284 5.04 -7.24 -14.72
C ASP A 284 6.54 -7.05 -14.49
N ARG A 285 6.94 -6.30 -13.44
CA ARG A 285 8.34 -6.00 -13.13
C ARG A 285 8.84 -6.68 -11.87
N LEU A 286 8.00 -6.73 -10.85
CA LEU A 286 8.40 -7.27 -9.55
C LEU A 286 7.96 -8.73 -9.35
N ALA A 287 7.21 -9.29 -10.30
CA ALA A 287 6.66 -10.66 -10.25
C ALA A 287 5.93 -10.96 -8.92
N VAL A 288 5.22 -9.95 -8.39
CA VAL A 288 4.39 -10.10 -7.19
C VAL A 288 3.17 -10.95 -7.54
N THR A 289 2.89 -11.97 -6.73
CA THR A 289 1.77 -12.90 -6.95
C THR A 289 0.64 -12.71 -5.94
N ALA A 290 0.85 -11.90 -4.91
CA ALA A 290 -0.17 -11.56 -3.91
C ALA A 290 0.11 -10.18 -3.31
N PHE A 291 -0.94 -9.38 -3.14
CA PHE A 291 -0.85 -8.04 -2.57
C PHE A 291 -2.10 -7.68 -1.77
N ASN A 292 -1.95 -6.72 -0.86
CA ASN A 292 -3.10 -5.97 -0.33
C ASN A 292 -3.06 -4.55 -0.88
N LEU A 293 -4.22 -4.07 -1.27
CA LEU A 293 -4.48 -2.67 -1.58
C LEU A 293 -5.57 -2.17 -0.64
N CYS A 294 -5.40 -1.00 -0.06
CA CYS A 294 -6.50 -0.26 0.56
C CYS A 294 -6.55 1.15 -0.03
N LEU A 295 -7.76 1.66 -0.21
CA LEU A 295 -8.05 3.02 -0.66
C LEU A 295 -9.05 3.65 0.30
N PHE A 296 -8.78 4.87 0.70
CA PHE A 296 -9.66 5.70 1.52
C PHE A 296 -9.52 7.17 1.14
N GLY A 297 -10.51 7.96 1.47
CA GLY A 297 -10.54 9.39 1.16
C GLY A 297 -11.39 10.17 2.16
N PRO A 298 -11.67 11.45 1.87
CA PRO A 298 -12.57 12.26 2.66
C PRO A 298 -13.99 11.68 2.62
N PRO A 299 -14.83 12.00 3.62
CA PRO A 299 -16.21 11.57 3.63
C PRO A 299 -17.02 12.17 2.46
N LEU A 300 -18.10 11.47 2.07
CA LEU A 300 -19.01 11.90 1.01
C LEU A 300 -19.91 13.06 1.41
N ALA A 301 -20.01 13.34 2.72
CA ALA A 301 -20.77 14.45 3.28
C ALA A 301 -19.94 15.16 4.35
N GLU A 302 -20.25 16.44 4.58
CA GLU A 302 -19.63 17.20 5.67
C GLU A 302 -19.99 16.60 7.03
N GLY A 303 -19.02 16.51 7.92
CA GLY A 303 -19.14 16.03 9.29
C GLY A 303 -18.47 16.98 10.28
N ASP A 304 -18.39 16.56 11.55
CA ASP A 304 -17.79 17.35 12.62
C ASP A 304 -16.25 17.35 12.55
N GLU A 305 -15.65 16.36 11.89
CA GLU A 305 -14.20 16.24 11.80
C GLU A 305 -13.64 17.09 10.65
N ASP A 306 -12.39 17.54 10.84
CA ASP A 306 -11.69 18.31 9.82
C ASP A 306 -11.02 17.38 8.78
N TRP A 307 -11.61 17.39 7.58
CA TRP A 307 -11.10 16.70 6.39
C TRP A 307 -10.56 17.66 5.34
N GLN A 308 -10.37 18.93 5.70
CA GLN A 308 -9.90 19.93 4.75
C GLN A 308 -8.55 19.52 4.15
N ARG A 309 -8.49 19.46 2.83
CA ARG A 309 -7.30 19.07 2.05
C ARG A 309 -6.85 17.62 2.28
N PHE A 310 -7.71 16.78 2.85
CA PHE A 310 -7.41 15.37 2.94
C PHE A 310 -7.57 14.74 1.54
N PRO A 311 -6.53 14.10 0.97
CA PRO A 311 -6.59 13.50 -0.36
C PRO A 311 -7.23 12.12 -0.33
N PHE A 312 -7.44 11.53 -1.51
CA PHE A 312 -7.54 10.08 -1.62
C PHE A 312 -6.16 9.46 -1.45
N VAL A 313 -6.08 8.44 -0.61
CA VAL A 313 -4.85 7.71 -0.31
C VAL A 313 -5.07 6.24 -0.61
N ALA A 314 -4.24 5.69 -1.50
CA ALA A 314 -4.16 4.24 -1.67
C ALA A 314 -2.82 3.72 -1.14
N ARG A 315 -2.84 2.53 -0.53
CA ARG A 315 -1.64 1.84 -0.04
C ARG A 315 -1.63 0.44 -0.63
N LEU A 316 -0.64 0.17 -1.44
CA LEU A 316 -0.41 -1.11 -2.09
C LEU A 316 0.83 -1.76 -1.48
N VAL A 317 0.70 -2.98 -0.96
CA VAL A 317 1.79 -3.71 -0.29
C VAL A 317 1.91 -5.13 -0.83
N GLU A 318 3.13 -5.61 -1.02
CA GLU A 318 3.37 -7.01 -1.36
C GLU A 318 3.06 -7.94 -0.19
N ARG A 319 2.38 -9.04 -0.50
CA ARG A 319 2.10 -10.15 0.42
C ARG A 319 2.84 -11.40 -0.04
N GLY A 320 4.15 -11.34 0.08
CA GLY A 320 5.00 -12.48 -0.21
C GLY A 320 4.85 -13.62 0.82
N PRO A 321 5.75 -14.59 0.79
CA PRO A 321 5.74 -15.72 1.73
C PRO A 321 6.07 -15.33 3.18
N SER A 322 6.26 -14.05 3.49
CA SER A 322 6.47 -13.60 4.86
C SER A 322 5.16 -13.51 5.61
N ASP A 323 5.08 -14.23 6.71
CA ASP A 323 3.91 -14.23 7.57
C ASP A 323 3.73 -12.89 8.29
N VAL A 324 2.48 -12.64 8.68
CA VAL A 324 2.12 -11.71 9.74
C VAL A 324 2.88 -12.14 11.00
N GLY A 325 3.76 -11.31 11.48
CA GLY A 325 4.57 -11.60 12.67
C GLY A 325 4.20 -10.68 13.82
N ALA A 326 4.65 -11.02 15.03
CA ALA A 326 4.41 -10.23 16.23
C ALA A 326 4.87 -8.77 16.14
N MET A 327 5.76 -8.43 15.19
CA MET A 327 6.18 -7.05 14.95
C MET A 327 5.02 -6.12 14.56
N GLU A 328 3.94 -6.63 14.00
CA GLU A 328 2.74 -5.84 13.73
C GLU A 328 2.10 -5.26 14.97
N LEU A 329 2.16 -5.99 16.09
CA LEU A 329 1.66 -5.52 17.37
C LEU A 329 2.42 -4.30 17.90
N PHE A 330 3.64 -4.09 17.42
CA PHE A 330 4.46 -2.91 17.72
C PHE A 330 4.29 -1.79 16.68
N ALA A 331 3.37 -1.92 15.71
CA ALA A 331 3.20 -1.02 14.57
C ALA A 331 4.52 -0.79 13.79
N ALA A 332 5.40 -1.80 13.78
CA ALA A 332 6.71 -1.78 13.13
C ALA A 332 6.79 -2.84 12.04
N ALA A 333 7.15 -2.44 10.83
CA ALA A 333 7.44 -3.36 9.74
C ALA A 333 8.94 -3.66 9.66
N VAL A 334 9.31 -4.92 9.53
CA VAL A 334 10.71 -5.30 9.29
C VAL A 334 10.83 -5.77 7.85
N VAL A 335 11.42 -4.93 7.01
CA VAL A 335 11.44 -5.06 5.55
C VAL A 335 12.86 -5.23 5.01
N SER A 336 12.96 -5.81 3.84
CA SER A 336 14.22 -6.10 3.15
C SER A 336 14.39 -5.33 1.84
N HIS A 337 13.31 -4.81 1.27
CA HIS A 337 13.37 -4.05 0.02
C HIS A 337 13.94 -2.65 0.24
N ASP A 338 14.40 -2.06 -0.85
CA ASP A 338 14.90 -0.69 -0.90
C ASP A 338 13.87 0.22 -1.59
N PRO A 339 13.42 1.34 -0.98
CA PRO A 339 12.46 2.25 -1.60
C PRO A 339 13.03 2.96 -2.82
N PHE A 340 14.34 3.14 -2.93
CA PHE A 340 14.97 3.73 -4.11
C PHE A 340 14.88 2.78 -5.31
N GLU A 341 15.20 1.48 -5.14
CA GLU A 341 15.03 0.46 -6.17
C GLU A 341 13.56 0.34 -6.61
N LEU A 342 12.62 0.45 -5.67
CA LEU A 342 11.20 0.43 -5.98
C LEU A 342 10.81 1.64 -6.84
N THR A 343 11.33 2.84 -6.53
CA THR A 343 11.05 4.05 -7.31
C THR A 343 11.63 3.95 -8.72
N ASP A 344 12.84 3.41 -8.87
CA ASP A 344 13.46 3.18 -10.20
C ASP A 344 12.63 2.21 -11.03
N THR A 345 12.08 1.18 -10.40
CA THR A 345 11.21 0.20 -11.08
C THR A 345 9.88 0.85 -11.49
N LEU A 346 9.26 1.66 -10.65
CA LEU A 346 8.05 2.43 -10.97
C LEU A 346 8.31 3.39 -12.13
N THR A 347 9.40 4.16 -12.07
CA THR A 347 9.80 5.10 -13.13
C THR A 347 9.97 4.39 -14.47
N SER A 348 10.65 3.24 -14.45
CA SER A 348 10.85 2.42 -15.66
C SER A 348 9.54 1.85 -16.21
N THR A 349 8.59 1.53 -15.34
CA THR A 349 7.25 1.05 -15.74
C THR A 349 6.48 2.15 -16.46
N LEU A 350 6.53 3.39 -15.93
CA LEU A 350 5.85 4.53 -16.52
C LEU A 350 6.45 4.96 -17.86
N ALA A 351 7.77 4.84 -18.03
CA ALA A 351 8.47 5.19 -19.29
C ALA A 351 8.11 4.28 -20.46
N VAL A 352 7.57 3.09 -20.23
CA VAL A 352 7.22 2.09 -21.28
C VAL A 352 5.71 2.10 -21.58
N ARG A 353 4.91 2.91 -20.86
CA ARG A 353 3.49 3.07 -21.18
C ARG A 353 3.34 3.71 -22.58
N PRO A 354 2.48 3.17 -23.45
CA PRO A 354 2.20 3.72 -24.78
C PRO A 354 1.51 5.08 -24.68
#